data_800a4a615954a3575f19424928fcbeed
#
_entry.id   800a4a615954a3575f19424928fcbeed
#
_cell.length_a   1.000
_cell.length_b   1.000
_cell.length_c   1.000
_cell.angle_alpha   90.00
_cell.angle_beta   90.00
_cell.angle_gamma   90.00
#
_symmetry.space_group_name_H-M   'P 1'
#
loop_
_entity.id
_entity.type
_entity.pdbx_description
1 polymer ?
#
loop_
_entity_poly.entity_id
_entity_poly.type
_entity_poly.pdbx_seq_one_letter_code
_entity_poly.pdbx_strand_id
1 'polypeptide(L)'
;MSPLLVLIGLIGALPAASPGQAGAIDGDPRPLITGEFGPASRAPRGEPRSFAGFRAKRPEKRYSVTVPIGKPKPAVTLPRIDGPADARLPLVVIDAGHGGHDPGAISPHDGSREKDITLALARAIRKDLLALGRVRVALTRSDDRFLVLEERYGIARRLKADLFISVHADAAENQEASGASIYTLSEVASDREAARLAARENKANIINGVDLGAHSGDVSAILLDLTQRETMNVASDFARRLQREASDEVKFRTTAHRFASFIVLKAPDTPSVLFETGFISNKDDIEFLASSAGQKKVARGVREAVQIHFARRIAER
;
A
#
# COMPACT_ATOMS: atom_id res chain seq x y z
N MET A 1 -48.24 -42.17 -8.62
CA MET A 1 -48.61 -41.74 -9.99
C MET A 1 -48.30 -40.24 -10.08
N SER A 2 -47.14 -39.92 -10.60
CA SER A 2 -46.70 -38.52 -10.89
C SER A 2 -47.09 -38.19 -12.33
N PRO A 3 -47.35 -36.95 -12.66
CA PRO A 3 -47.05 -36.47 -13.99
C PRO A 3 -45.84 -35.50 -13.98
N LEU A 4 -44.94 -35.80 -14.87
CA LEU A 4 -43.79 -35.09 -15.34
C LEU A 4 -44.22 -33.82 -16.12
N LEU A 5 -43.80 -32.64 -15.72
CA LEU A 5 -44.03 -31.43 -16.49
C LEU A 5 -42.71 -31.05 -17.20
N VAL A 6 -42.73 -31.19 -18.51
CA VAL A 6 -41.64 -30.76 -19.41
C VAL A 6 -41.88 -29.28 -19.76
N LEU A 7 -40.94 -28.40 -19.42
CA LEU A 7 -40.92 -26.98 -19.83
C LEU A 7 -39.91 -26.80 -20.97
N ILE A 8 -40.43 -26.53 -22.16
CA ILE A 8 -39.67 -26.25 -23.37
C ILE A 8 -39.20 -24.79 -23.31
N GLY A 9 -37.90 -24.55 -23.27
CA GLY A 9 -37.30 -23.23 -23.30
C GLY A 9 -37.25 -22.65 -24.72
N LEU A 10 -37.76 -21.46 -24.86
CA LEU A 10 -37.70 -20.65 -26.07
C LEU A 10 -36.29 -20.02 -26.20
N ILE A 11 -35.59 -20.33 -27.27
CA ILE A 11 -34.31 -19.65 -27.64
C ILE A 11 -34.64 -18.36 -28.34
N GLY A 12 -34.45 -17.25 -27.67
CA GLY A 12 -34.51 -15.90 -28.26
C GLY A 12 -33.23 -15.57 -28.98
N ALA A 13 -33.29 -15.36 -30.28
CA ALA A 13 -32.18 -14.88 -31.09
C ALA A 13 -31.90 -13.40 -30.85
N LEU A 14 -30.64 -13.04 -30.59
CA LEU A 14 -30.13 -11.68 -30.56
C LEU A 14 -29.94 -11.14 -31.97
N PRO A 15 -30.28 -9.86 -32.29
CA PRO A 15 -30.02 -9.27 -33.59
C PRO A 15 -28.53 -8.90 -33.72
N ALA A 16 -28.00 -9.18 -34.92
CA ALA A 16 -26.66 -8.80 -35.36
C ALA A 16 -26.50 -7.27 -35.45
N ALA A 17 -25.46 -6.73 -34.86
CA ALA A 17 -25.06 -5.34 -35.03
C ALA A 17 -24.42 -5.12 -36.39
N SER A 18 -24.90 -4.12 -37.16
CA SER A 18 -24.34 -3.64 -38.40
C SER A 18 -23.01 -2.92 -38.21
N PRO A 19 -22.05 -3.00 -39.13
CA PRO A 19 -20.79 -2.27 -39.05
C PRO A 19 -21.00 -0.78 -39.39
N GLY A 20 -20.71 0.08 -38.41
CA GLY A 20 -20.69 1.53 -38.58
C GLY A 20 -19.52 1.95 -39.44
N GLN A 21 -19.82 2.88 -40.37
CA GLN A 21 -18.94 3.50 -41.35
C GLN A 21 -17.74 4.20 -40.67
N ALA A 22 -16.53 3.90 -41.17
CA ALA A 22 -15.33 4.67 -40.86
C ALA A 22 -15.41 6.03 -41.61
N GLY A 23 -15.49 7.10 -40.82
CA GLY A 23 -15.32 8.46 -41.34
C GLY A 23 -13.86 8.72 -41.68
N ALA A 24 -13.58 8.99 -42.94
CA ALA A 24 -12.29 9.46 -43.43
C ALA A 24 -12.06 10.88 -42.88
N ILE A 25 -10.92 11.09 -42.20
CA ILE A 25 -10.41 12.42 -41.87
C ILE A 25 -9.41 12.76 -42.97
N ASP A 26 -9.80 13.67 -43.90
CA ASP A 26 -8.91 14.32 -44.84
C ASP A 26 -7.89 15.17 -44.05
N GLY A 27 -6.65 14.74 -44.05
CA GLY A 27 -5.48 15.46 -43.55
C GLY A 27 -4.59 15.82 -44.74
N ASP A 28 -4.61 17.10 -45.09
CA ASP A 28 -3.82 17.79 -46.12
C ASP A 28 -2.30 17.44 -46.00
N PRO A 29 -1.65 16.92 -47.06
CA PRO A 29 -0.21 16.67 -47.04
C PRO A 29 0.56 17.96 -47.30
N ARG A 30 1.31 18.44 -46.32
CA ARG A 30 2.27 19.54 -46.51
C ARG A 30 3.37 19.14 -47.47
N PRO A 31 3.77 20.02 -48.41
CA PRO A 31 4.78 19.70 -49.44
C PRO A 31 6.18 19.60 -48.80
N LEU A 32 6.89 18.53 -49.17
CA LEU A 32 8.31 18.37 -48.97
C LEU A 32 9.08 19.41 -49.75
N ILE A 33 9.83 20.28 -49.08
CA ILE A 33 10.76 21.22 -49.71
C ILE A 33 12.01 20.41 -50.10
N THR A 34 12.13 20.08 -51.38
CA THR A 34 13.37 19.61 -51.98
C THR A 34 14.24 20.82 -52.33
N GLY A 35 15.21 21.12 -51.46
CA GLY A 35 16.25 22.12 -51.77
C GLY A 35 17.36 21.47 -52.59
N GLU A 36 17.46 21.87 -53.86
CA GLU A 36 18.63 21.59 -54.67
C GLU A 36 19.83 22.39 -54.17
N PHE A 37 20.92 21.69 -53.85
CA PHE A 37 22.21 22.31 -53.54
C PHE A 37 22.92 22.64 -54.85
N GLY A 38 22.93 23.94 -55.23
CA GLY A 38 23.80 24.47 -56.27
C GLY A 38 25.25 24.61 -55.80
N PRO A 39 26.25 24.58 -56.72
CA PRO A 39 27.66 24.55 -56.32
C PRO A 39 28.12 25.89 -55.73
N ALA A 40 28.86 25.79 -54.61
CA ALA A 40 29.42 26.91 -53.85
C ALA A 40 30.41 27.72 -54.70
N SER A 41 30.13 28.99 -54.89
CA SER A 41 31.08 29.96 -55.42
C SER A 41 32.17 30.30 -54.42
N ARG A 42 33.42 30.18 -54.83
CA ARG A 42 34.62 30.52 -54.02
C ARG A 42 34.67 32.03 -53.76
N ALA A 43 34.53 32.42 -52.51
CA ALA A 43 34.81 33.78 -52.06
C ALA A 43 36.33 33.97 -51.82
N PRO A 44 36.87 35.19 -52.06
CA PRO A 44 38.31 35.48 -52.02
C PRO A 44 38.82 35.46 -50.55
N ARG A 45 40.05 34.93 -50.39
CA ARG A 45 40.77 34.91 -49.10
C ARG A 45 41.13 36.37 -48.71
N GLY A 46 40.41 36.87 -47.68
CA GLY A 46 40.83 38.05 -46.93
C GLY A 46 41.74 37.63 -45.78
N GLU A 47 42.81 38.42 -45.56
CA GLU A 47 43.83 38.21 -44.53
C GLU A 47 43.23 38.22 -43.13
N PRO A 48 43.82 37.50 -42.15
CA PRO A 48 43.32 37.46 -40.80
C PRO A 48 43.64 38.78 -40.08
N ARG A 49 42.60 39.59 -39.84
CA ARG A 49 42.70 40.69 -38.89
C ARG A 49 42.72 40.13 -37.48
N SER A 50 43.83 40.31 -36.76
CA SER A 50 43.98 39.96 -35.34
C SER A 50 43.02 40.83 -34.49
N PHE A 51 41.99 40.21 -33.95
CA PHE A 51 41.23 40.81 -32.87
C PHE A 51 41.94 40.50 -31.56
N ALA A 52 42.91 41.35 -31.16
CA ALA A 52 43.46 41.37 -29.85
C ALA A 52 42.44 42.08 -28.89
N GLY A 53 42.01 41.34 -27.86
CA GLY A 53 41.62 41.95 -26.61
C GLY A 53 40.18 42.36 -26.39
N PHE A 54 39.29 41.40 -26.15
CA PHE A 54 38.22 41.62 -25.16
C PHE A 54 38.02 40.31 -24.36
N ARG A 55 38.82 40.14 -23.34
CA ARG A 55 38.58 39.14 -22.32
C ARG A 55 37.52 39.72 -21.35
N ALA A 56 36.25 39.55 -21.69
CA ALA A 56 35.20 39.81 -20.71
C ALA A 56 35.32 38.74 -19.59
N LYS A 57 35.83 39.13 -18.44
CA LYS A 57 35.73 38.38 -17.22
C LYS A 57 34.23 38.29 -16.88
N ARG A 58 33.58 37.13 -17.20
CA ARG A 58 32.28 36.78 -16.61
C ARG A 58 32.49 36.63 -15.10
N PRO A 59 31.77 37.39 -14.26
CA PRO A 59 31.77 37.11 -12.84
C PRO A 59 31.06 35.74 -12.65
N GLU A 60 31.83 34.70 -12.30
CA GLU A 60 31.28 33.48 -11.81
C GLU A 60 30.60 33.72 -10.46
N LYS A 61 29.33 34.08 -10.47
CA LYS A 61 28.53 34.02 -9.25
C LYS A 61 28.31 32.55 -8.93
N ARG A 62 29.21 31.97 -8.14
CA ARG A 62 28.97 30.63 -7.54
C ARG A 62 27.93 30.83 -6.45
N TYR A 63 26.69 30.51 -6.76
CA TYR A 63 25.65 30.35 -5.73
C TYR A 63 25.85 28.96 -5.10
N SER A 64 26.50 28.93 -3.93
CA SER A 64 26.49 27.71 -3.11
C SER A 64 25.30 27.79 -2.16
N VAL A 65 24.31 26.92 -2.35
CA VAL A 65 23.24 26.72 -1.36
C VAL A 65 23.74 25.63 -0.42
N THR A 66 24.18 26.01 0.77
CA THR A 66 24.48 25.03 1.83
C THR A 66 23.16 24.66 2.48
N VAL A 67 22.59 23.50 2.10
CA VAL A 67 21.47 22.91 2.82
C VAL A 67 22.06 22.21 4.05
N PRO A 68 21.73 22.63 5.29
CA PRO A 68 22.19 21.92 6.47
C PRO A 68 21.56 20.52 6.46
N ILE A 69 22.38 19.49 6.22
CA ILE A 69 21.94 18.10 6.39
C ILE A 69 21.78 17.91 7.89
N GLY A 70 20.53 17.80 8.36
CA GLY A 70 20.24 17.46 9.74
C GLY A 70 20.96 16.15 10.13
N LYS A 71 21.38 16.04 11.38
CA LYS A 71 21.99 14.79 11.88
C LYS A 71 21.09 13.63 11.51
N PRO A 72 21.61 12.51 10.99
CA PRO A 72 20.82 11.33 10.71
C PRO A 72 20.04 10.94 11.97
N LYS A 73 18.72 10.76 11.83
CA LYS A 73 17.89 10.29 12.93
C LYS A 73 18.48 8.96 13.43
N PRO A 74 18.54 8.73 14.76
CA PRO A 74 19.02 7.44 15.28
C PRO A 74 18.19 6.32 14.65
N ALA A 75 18.87 5.27 14.19
CA ALA A 75 18.21 4.12 13.60
C ALA A 75 17.21 3.53 14.62
N VAL A 76 15.97 3.33 14.19
CA VAL A 76 14.94 2.68 15.04
C VAL A 76 15.47 1.31 15.46
N THR A 77 15.50 1.06 16.75
CA THR A 77 15.86 -0.26 17.30
C THR A 77 14.85 -1.29 16.79
N LEU A 78 15.36 -2.34 16.14
CA LEU A 78 14.50 -3.40 15.65
C LEU A 78 13.79 -4.11 16.81
N PRO A 79 12.49 -4.39 16.67
CA PRO A 79 11.77 -5.14 17.68
C PRO A 79 12.28 -6.58 17.76
N ARG A 80 12.02 -7.20 18.91
CA ARG A 80 12.30 -8.62 19.10
C ARG A 80 11.43 -9.47 18.17
N ILE A 81 12.03 -10.52 17.62
CA ILE A 81 11.31 -11.60 16.94
C ILE A 81 11.00 -12.67 17.97
N ASP A 82 9.72 -12.99 18.14
CA ASP A 82 9.23 -14.04 19.01
C ASP A 82 8.91 -15.30 18.20
N GLY A 83 8.94 -16.46 18.87
CA GLY A 83 8.60 -17.75 18.29
C GLY A 83 9.79 -18.71 18.18
N PRO A 84 9.67 -19.77 17.34
CA PRO A 84 10.74 -20.76 17.18
C PRO A 84 12.04 -20.13 16.69
N ALA A 85 13.17 -20.68 17.13
CA ALA A 85 14.51 -20.20 16.74
C ALA A 85 14.87 -20.51 15.28
N ASP A 86 14.13 -21.39 14.58
CA ASP A 86 14.39 -21.76 13.19
C ASP A 86 14.13 -20.57 12.25
N ALA A 87 15.21 -19.98 11.74
CA ALA A 87 15.15 -18.83 10.84
C ALA A 87 14.49 -19.13 9.49
N ARG A 88 14.29 -20.39 9.11
CA ARG A 88 13.61 -20.80 7.87
C ARG A 88 12.09 -20.67 7.97
N LEU A 89 11.55 -20.62 9.20
CA LEU A 89 10.13 -20.41 9.39
C LEU A 89 9.73 -18.99 8.99
N PRO A 90 8.54 -18.81 8.38
CA PRO A 90 8.08 -17.52 7.94
C PRO A 90 7.99 -16.52 9.09
N LEU A 91 8.33 -15.26 8.78
CA LEU A 91 8.23 -14.13 9.70
C LEU A 91 7.06 -13.23 9.32
N VAL A 92 6.11 -13.07 10.24
CA VAL A 92 5.01 -12.11 10.13
C VAL A 92 5.33 -10.90 11.01
N VAL A 93 5.34 -9.71 10.40
CA VAL A 93 5.40 -8.46 11.15
C VAL A 93 3.99 -7.88 11.26
N ILE A 94 3.55 -7.66 12.49
CA ILE A 94 2.25 -7.04 12.80
C ILE A 94 2.52 -5.60 13.22
N ASP A 95 1.90 -4.68 12.52
CA ASP A 95 1.94 -3.26 12.85
C ASP A 95 0.65 -2.87 13.58
N ALA A 96 0.79 -2.31 14.77
CA ALA A 96 -0.32 -1.69 15.47
C ALA A 96 -0.40 -0.23 15.05
N GLY A 97 -1.43 0.16 14.31
CA GLY A 97 -1.63 1.51 13.83
C GLY A 97 -1.57 2.55 14.95
N HIS A 98 -1.17 3.78 14.62
CA HIS A 98 -1.08 4.92 15.54
C HIS A 98 -0.10 4.71 16.70
N GLY A 99 -0.27 5.44 17.82
CA GLY A 99 0.56 5.31 19.03
C GLY A 99 1.18 6.62 19.49
N GLY A 100 1.53 6.69 20.76
CA GLY A 100 2.11 7.90 21.40
C GLY A 100 1.13 9.08 21.34
N HIS A 101 1.57 10.17 20.72
CA HIS A 101 0.76 11.39 20.53
C HIS A 101 -0.31 11.28 19.43
N ASP A 102 -0.25 10.26 18.60
CA ASP A 102 -1.27 9.97 17.59
C ASP A 102 -2.30 8.98 18.16
N PRO A 103 -3.49 9.45 18.57
CA PRO A 103 -4.52 8.58 19.12
C PRO A 103 -5.23 7.72 18.06
N GLY A 104 -5.09 8.06 16.76
CA GLY A 104 -6.01 7.57 15.73
C GLY A 104 -7.41 8.13 15.90
N ALA A 105 -8.41 7.42 15.42
CA ALA A 105 -9.80 7.74 15.66
C ALA A 105 -10.17 7.59 17.15
N ILE A 106 -11.19 8.36 17.58
CA ILE A 106 -11.72 8.29 18.95
C ILE A 106 -13.20 7.92 18.86
N SER A 107 -13.59 6.87 19.59
CA SER A 107 -14.96 6.41 19.65
C SER A 107 -15.87 7.46 20.26
N PRO A 108 -16.98 7.83 19.59
CA PRO A 108 -17.98 8.73 20.14
C PRO A 108 -18.84 8.07 21.24
N HIS A 109 -18.75 6.75 21.40
CA HIS A 109 -19.61 5.98 22.33
C HIS A 109 -18.98 5.85 23.72
N ASP A 110 -17.67 5.61 23.80
CA ASP A 110 -16.99 5.31 25.06
C ASP A 110 -15.65 6.05 25.22
N GLY A 111 -15.24 6.85 24.23
CA GLY A 111 -13.95 7.55 24.23
C GLY A 111 -12.72 6.68 23.99
N SER A 112 -12.89 5.40 23.64
CA SER A 112 -11.80 4.50 23.27
C SER A 112 -11.00 5.09 22.10
N ARG A 113 -9.66 4.95 22.18
CA ARG A 113 -8.76 5.44 21.14
C ARG A 113 -8.32 4.28 20.27
N GLU A 114 -8.25 4.52 18.96
CA GLU A 114 -7.82 3.51 17.99
C GLU A 114 -6.46 2.91 18.35
N LYS A 115 -5.49 3.74 18.74
CA LYS A 115 -4.15 3.26 19.13
C LYS A 115 -4.15 2.18 20.23
N ASP A 116 -5.11 2.23 21.15
CA ASP A 116 -5.22 1.27 22.25
C ASP A 116 -5.86 -0.04 21.75
N ILE A 117 -6.89 0.07 20.92
CA ILE A 117 -7.56 -1.07 20.27
C ILE A 117 -6.60 -1.81 19.34
N THR A 118 -5.88 -1.10 18.48
CA THR A 118 -4.94 -1.70 17.52
C THR A 118 -3.78 -2.41 18.22
N LEU A 119 -3.28 -1.85 19.34
CA LEU A 119 -2.25 -2.49 20.15
C LEU A 119 -2.76 -3.77 20.84
N ALA A 120 -3.99 -3.75 21.35
CA ALA A 120 -4.60 -4.92 21.95
C ALA A 120 -4.81 -6.04 20.92
N LEU A 121 -5.34 -5.71 19.74
CA LEU A 121 -5.51 -6.62 18.61
C LEU A 121 -4.17 -7.20 18.14
N ALA A 122 -3.15 -6.35 17.92
CA ALA A 122 -1.83 -6.80 17.51
C ALA A 122 -1.21 -7.80 18.49
N ARG A 123 -1.37 -7.56 19.79
CA ARG A 123 -0.93 -8.49 20.84
C ARG A 123 -1.71 -9.81 20.83
N ALA A 124 -3.04 -9.77 20.62
CA ALA A 124 -3.88 -10.95 20.51
C ALA A 124 -3.50 -11.79 19.29
N ILE A 125 -3.33 -11.16 18.11
CA ILE A 125 -2.88 -11.80 16.87
C ILE A 125 -1.50 -12.45 17.07
N ARG A 126 -0.52 -11.71 17.64
CA ARG A 126 0.80 -12.28 17.95
C ARG A 126 0.69 -13.54 18.79
N LYS A 127 -0.08 -13.47 19.89
CA LYS A 127 -0.27 -14.61 20.79
C LYS A 127 -0.82 -15.83 20.07
N ASP A 128 -1.81 -15.65 19.24
CA ASP A 128 -2.49 -16.73 18.51
C ASP A 128 -1.62 -17.32 17.40
N LEU A 129 -0.87 -16.48 16.68
CA LEU A 129 0.11 -16.93 15.69
C LEU A 129 1.24 -17.73 16.31
N LEU A 130 1.78 -17.30 17.44
CA LEU A 130 2.85 -18.01 18.14
C LEU A 130 2.41 -19.38 18.64
N ALA A 131 1.13 -19.55 18.98
CA ALA A 131 0.56 -20.85 19.36
C ALA A 131 0.60 -21.90 18.25
N LEU A 132 0.75 -21.49 16.96
CA LEU A 132 0.95 -22.42 15.83
C LEU A 132 2.30 -23.15 15.91
N GLY A 133 3.33 -22.55 16.54
CA GLY A 133 4.70 -23.08 16.58
C GLY A 133 5.40 -23.18 15.20
N ARG A 134 4.83 -22.58 14.15
CA ARG A 134 5.30 -22.68 12.76
C ARG A 134 5.56 -21.33 12.08
N VAL A 135 5.40 -20.25 12.82
CA VAL A 135 5.68 -18.88 12.36
C VAL A 135 6.44 -18.13 13.43
N ARG A 136 7.24 -17.17 13.01
CA ARG A 136 7.87 -16.18 13.86
C ARG A 136 7.11 -14.87 13.75
N VAL A 137 7.06 -14.08 14.81
CA VAL A 137 6.27 -12.86 14.84
C VAL A 137 7.07 -11.73 15.46
N ALA A 138 6.98 -10.53 14.87
CA ALA A 138 7.44 -9.30 15.50
C ALA A 138 6.32 -8.24 15.47
N LEU A 139 6.27 -7.39 16.49
CA LEU A 139 5.39 -6.23 16.51
C LEU A 139 6.21 -4.98 16.18
N THR A 140 5.69 -4.05 15.37
CA THR A 140 6.36 -2.77 15.13
C THR A 140 6.47 -1.97 16.42
N ARG A 141 5.44 -2.00 17.26
CA ARG A 141 5.42 -1.47 18.62
C ARG A 141 4.75 -2.45 19.59
N SER A 142 5.28 -2.52 20.79
CA SER A 142 4.72 -3.32 21.91
C SER A 142 4.20 -2.46 23.05
N ASP A 143 4.32 -1.14 22.94
CA ASP A 143 3.93 -0.11 23.89
C ASP A 143 3.23 1.07 23.19
N ASP A 144 2.86 2.10 23.95
CA ASP A 144 2.24 3.32 23.42
C ASP A 144 3.29 4.31 22.91
N ARG A 145 4.07 3.94 21.89
CA ARG A 145 5.00 4.83 21.19
C ARG A 145 4.52 5.13 19.80
N PHE A 146 4.88 6.31 19.30
CA PHE A 146 4.66 6.71 17.92
C PHE A 146 5.78 6.20 17.02
N LEU A 147 5.41 5.73 15.83
CA LEU A 147 6.31 5.40 14.73
C LEU A 147 5.80 6.10 13.46
N VAL A 148 6.69 6.76 12.72
CA VAL A 148 6.33 7.26 11.38
C VAL A 148 6.08 6.10 10.42
N LEU A 149 5.29 6.33 9.38
CA LEU A 149 4.83 5.26 8.48
C LEU A 149 6.00 4.53 7.79
N GLU A 150 7.07 5.27 7.42
CA GLU A 150 8.27 4.71 6.81
C GLU A 150 9.07 3.80 7.77
N GLU A 151 9.03 4.09 9.06
CA GLU A 151 9.66 3.24 10.07
C GLU A 151 8.92 1.92 10.21
N ARG A 152 7.57 1.93 10.12
CA ARG A 152 6.73 0.73 10.26
C ARG A 152 7.06 -0.31 9.19
N TYR A 153 6.91 0.04 7.90
CA TYR A 153 7.30 -0.89 6.84
C TYR A 153 8.81 -1.09 6.75
N GLY A 154 9.62 -0.09 7.13
CA GLY A 154 11.07 -0.20 7.23
C GLY A 154 11.54 -1.25 8.24
N ILE A 155 10.82 -1.44 9.36
CA ILE A 155 11.04 -2.53 10.31
C ILE A 155 10.81 -3.88 9.62
N ALA A 156 9.67 -4.06 8.95
CA ALA A 156 9.34 -5.30 8.24
C ALA A 156 10.43 -5.66 7.21
N ARG A 157 10.87 -4.69 6.40
CA ARG A 157 11.95 -4.87 5.42
C ARG A 157 13.28 -5.26 6.06
N ARG A 158 13.72 -4.55 7.10
CA ARG A 158 14.99 -4.84 7.79
C ARG A 158 14.98 -6.21 8.47
N LEU A 159 13.83 -6.65 8.95
CA LEU A 159 13.64 -8.00 9.51
C LEU A 159 13.47 -9.06 8.43
N LYS A 160 13.36 -8.68 7.14
CA LYS A 160 13.05 -9.56 6.01
C LYS A 160 11.76 -10.34 6.25
N ALA A 161 10.69 -9.62 6.59
CA ALA A 161 9.39 -10.22 6.84
C ALA A 161 8.81 -10.86 5.57
N ASP A 162 8.21 -12.03 5.72
CA ASP A 162 7.48 -12.72 4.65
C ASP A 162 6.06 -12.15 4.45
N LEU A 163 5.54 -11.46 5.48
CA LEU A 163 4.23 -10.80 5.46
C LEU A 163 4.20 -9.66 6.46
N PHE A 164 3.61 -8.53 6.06
CA PHE A 164 3.33 -7.38 6.91
C PHE A 164 1.82 -7.15 7.00
N ILE A 165 1.30 -7.03 8.22
CA ILE A 165 -0.12 -6.78 8.50
C ILE A 165 -0.22 -5.55 9.38
N SER A 166 -0.70 -4.43 8.83
CA SER A 166 -1.03 -3.22 9.59
C SER A 166 -2.48 -3.31 10.07
N VAL A 167 -2.69 -3.18 11.37
CA VAL A 167 -4.00 -3.36 12.02
C VAL A 167 -4.54 -2.01 12.45
N HIS A 168 -5.75 -1.70 12.00
CA HIS A 168 -6.47 -0.46 12.22
C HIS A 168 -7.92 -0.70 12.65
N ALA A 169 -8.58 0.36 13.13
CA ALA A 169 -10.00 0.38 13.53
C ALA A 169 -10.55 1.80 13.43
N ASP A 170 -10.55 2.34 12.22
CA ASP A 170 -10.81 3.76 11.94
C ASP A 170 -12.27 4.20 12.23
N ALA A 171 -12.55 5.48 12.09
CA ALA A 171 -13.89 6.05 12.15
C ALA A 171 -14.44 6.30 10.75
N ALA A 172 -15.65 5.83 10.47
CA ALA A 172 -16.39 6.22 9.28
C ALA A 172 -17.18 7.52 9.51
N GLU A 173 -17.36 8.33 8.45
CA GLU A 173 -18.25 9.51 8.49
C GLU A 173 -19.69 9.09 8.80
N ASN A 174 -20.14 7.95 8.25
CA ASN A 174 -21.41 7.34 8.57
C ASN A 174 -21.25 6.37 9.75
N GLN A 175 -21.83 6.69 10.89
CA GLN A 175 -21.77 5.86 12.10
C GLN A 175 -22.46 4.50 11.96
N GLU A 176 -23.36 4.34 10.98
CA GLU A 176 -23.99 3.06 10.66
C GLU A 176 -23.07 2.12 9.87
N ALA A 177 -21.96 2.66 9.32
CA ALA A 177 -20.98 1.83 8.65
C ALA A 177 -20.34 0.87 9.65
N SER A 178 -20.36 -0.43 9.34
CA SER A 178 -19.81 -1.46 10.23
C SER A 178 -19.14 -2.57 9.42
N GLY A 179 -18.29 -3.33 10.10
CA GLY A 179 -17.59 -4.49 9.55
C GLY A 179 -16.21 -4.17 8.99
N ALA A 180 -15.42 -5.21 8.91
CA ALA A 180 -14.02 -5.17 8.53
C ALA A 180 -13.79 -4.95 7.03
N SER A 181 -12.64 -4.38 6.69
CA SER A 181 -12.14 -4.25 5.32
C SER A 181 -10.63 -4.55 5.27
N ILE A 182 -10.13 -4.97 4.13
CA ILE A 182 -8.71 -5.24 3.93
C ILE A 182 -8.25 -4.41 2.74
N TYR A 183 -7.17 -3.66 2.93
CA TYR A 183 -6.60 -2.82 1.88
C TYR A 183 -5.26 -3.33 1.42
N THR A 184 -5.03 -3.29 0.11
CA THR A 184 -3.73 -3.51 -0.52
C THR A 184 -3.27 -2.26 -1.23
N LEU A 185 -1.96 -2.15 -1.45
CA LEU A 185 -1.36 -1.01 -2.13
C LEU A 185 -1.84 -0.91 -3.59
N SER A 186 -2.19 0.30 -4.01
CA SER A 186 -2.41 0.67 -5.41
C SER A 186 -2.22 2.18 -5.57
N GLU A 187 -1.74 2.63 -6.71
CA GLU A 187 -1.68 4.07 -7.02
C GLU A 187 -3.08 4.67 -7.20
N VAL A 188 -4.02 3.89 -7.73
CA VAL A 188 -5.42 4.29 -7.93
C VAL A 188 -6.29 3.62 -6.88
N ALA A 189 -7.04 4.42 -6.13
CA ALA A 189 -7.97 3.90 -5.12
C ALA A 189 -9.18 3.20 -5.77
N SER A 190 -9.68 2.14 -5.14
CA SER A 190 -10.85 1.39 -5.58
C SER A 190 -12.13 2.23 -5.60
N ASP A 191 -12.22 3.19 -4.69
CA ASP A 191 -13.36 4.08 -4.53
C ASP A 191 -12.98 5.32 -3.70
N ARG A 192 -13.92 6.27 -3.58
CA ARG A 192 -13.69 7.54 -2.85
C ARG A 192 -13.46 7.34 -1.36
N GLU A 193 -14.09 6.35 -0.75
CA GLU A 193 -13.91 6.06 0.68
C GLU A 193 -12.50 5.53 0.93
N ALA A 194 -12.01 4.60 0.11
CA ALA A 194 -10.64 4.09 0.18
C ALA A 194 -9.59 5.21 -0.04
N ALA A 195 -9.86 6.15 -0.96
CA ALA A 195 -8.99 7.30 -1.18
C ALA A 195 -8.95 8.23 0.05
N ARG A 196 -10.10 8.50 0.68
CA ARG A 196 -10.19 9.33 1.88
C ARG A 196 -9.50 8.69 3.09
N LEU A 197 -9.71 7.38 3.28
CA LEU A 197 -9.04 6.62 4.32
C LEU A 197 -7.52 6.70 4.14
N ALA A 198 -6.99 6.38 2.96
CA ALA A 198 -5.56 6.48 2.70
C ALA A 198 -5.01 7.89 2.92
N ALA A 199 -5.76 8.94 2.51
CA ALA A 199 -5.35 10.32 2.74
C ALA A 199 -5.31 10.67 4.24
N ARG A 200 -6.21 10.11 5.06
CA ARG A 200 -6.23 10.31 6.51
C ARG A 200 -5.06 9.60 7.19
N GLU A 201 -4.88 8.32 6.91
CA GLU A 201 -3.79 7.52 7.46
C GLU A 201 -2.41 8.10 7.10
N ASN A 202 -2.24 8.55 5.85
CA ASN A 202 -0.99 9.16 5.39
C ASN A 202 -0.67 10.49 6.10
N LYS A 203 -1.65 11.18 6.69
CA LYS A 203 -1.44 12.42 7.45
C LYS A 203 -0.71 12.20 8.78
N ALA A 204 -0.66 11.00 9.32
CA ALA A 204 0.08 10.70 10.54
C ALA A 204 1.56 11.15 10.46
N ASN A 205 2.16 11.18 9.27
CA ASN A 205 3.50 11.70 9.05
C ASN A 205 3.62 13.23 9.13
N ILE A 206 2.56 13.97 8.76
CA ILE A 206 2.57 15.44 8.70
C ILE A 206 2.56 16.03 10.11
N ILE A 207 1.93 15.39 11.07
CA ILE A 207 1.83 15.84 12.48
C ILE A 207 3.22 15.97 13.11
N ASN A 208 4.24 15.31 12.54
CA ASN A 208 5.63 15.36 12.99
C ASN A 208 6.52 16.35 12.21
N GLY A 209 5.97 17.12 11.28
CA GLY A 209 6.75 18.13 10.51
C GLY A 209 7.80 17.53 9.57
N VAL A 210 7.66 16.28 9.15
CA VAL A 210 8.54 15.61 8.20
C VAL A 210 7.77 15.34 6.91
N ASP A 211 7.91 16.25 5.95
CA ASP A 211 7.50 15.99 4.56
C ASP A 211 8.62 15.18 3.88
N LEU A 212 8.41 13.90 3.67
CA LEU A 212 9.34 12.99 2.99
C LEU A 212 8.95 12.73 1.52
N GLY A 213 8.19 13.63 0.92
CA GLY A 213 7.69 13.51 -0.45
C GLY A 213 8.69 13.84 -1.53
N ALA A 214 9.89 13.23 -1.63
CA ALA A 214 10.66 13.18 -2.87
C ALA A 214 11.95 12.35 -2.75
N HIS A 215 11.96 11.15 -3.26
CA HIS A 215 13.21 10.54 -3.73
C HIS A 215 12.99 9.81 -5.05
N SER A 216 13.57 10.38 -6.10
CA SER A 216 13.68 9.79 -7.45
C SER A 216 15.11 9.30 -7.69
N GLY A 217 15.27 8.08 -8.19
CA GLY A 217 16.55 7.52 -8.62
C GLY A 217 16.36 6.47 -9.73
N ASP A 218 16.92 6.73 -10.91
CA ASP A 218 16.41 6.28 -12.21
C ASP A 218 16.81 4.88 -12.73
N VAL A 219 17.62 4.06 -12.12
CA VAL A 219 18.05 2.78 -12.74
C VAL A 219 17.60 1.54 -11.96
N SER A 220 17.25 1.68 -10.70
CA SER A 220 16.64 0.60 -9.91
C SER A 220 15.12 0.49 -10.12
N ALA A 221 14.51 1.42 -10.85
CA ALA A 221 13.06 1.58 -10.93
C ALA A 221 12.35 0.36 -11.56
N ILE A 222 12.90 -0.23 -12.63
CA ILE A 222 12.23 -1.34 -13.34
C ILE A 222 12.24 -2.63 -12.51
N LEU A 223 13.37 -2.99 -11.92
CA LEU A 223 13.45 -4.18 -11.06
C LEU A 223 12.63 -3.99 -9.78
N LEU A 224 12.63 -2.76 -9.24
CA LEU A 224 11.83 -2.40 -8.08
C LEU A 224 10.33 -2.48 -8.42
N ASP A 225 9.90 -1.99 -9.60
CA ASP A 225 8.52 -2.07 -10.07
C ASP A 225 8.05 -3.53 -10.24
N LEU A 226 8.87 -4.41 -10.83
CA LEU A 226 8.53 -5.82 -10.97
C LEU A 226 8.41 -6.53 -9.61
N THR A 227 9.35 -6.29 -8.71
CA THR A 227 9.30 -6.85 -7.34
C THR A 227 8.08 -6.35 -6.60
N GLN A 228 7.75 -5.07 -6.73
CA GLN A 228 6.57 -4.48 -6.10
C GLN A 228 5.28 -5.06 -6.66
N ARG A 229 5.18 -5.31 -7.96
CA ARG A 229 4.01 -5.97 -8.57
C ARG A 229 3.83 -7.39 -8.04
N GLU A 230 4.90 -8.16 -7.90
CA GLU A 230 4.83 -9.49 -7.31
C GLU A 230 4.33 -9.45 -5.87
N THR A 231 4.90 -8.57 -5.03
CA THR A 231 4.46 -8.42 -3.64
C THR A 231 3.01 -7.94 -3.54
N MET A 232 2.55 -7.06 -4.43
CA MET A 232 1.15 -6.63 -4.50
C MET A 232 0.21 -7.78 -4.86
N ASN A 233 0.59 -8.68 -5.78
CA ASN A 233 -0.19 -9.87 -6.11
C ASN A 233 -0.30 -10.81 -4.91
N VAL A 234 0.82 -11.08 -4.24
CA VAL A 234 0.84 -11.91 -3.02
C VAL A 234 -0.01 -11.28 -1.91
N ALA A 235 0.06 -9.95 -1.73
CA ALA A 235 -0.76 -9.22 -0.77
C ALA A 235 -2.25 -9.32 -1.09
N SER A 236 -2.64 -9.19 -2.38
CA SER A 236 -4.03 -9.35 -2.82
C SER A 236 -4.55 -10.77 -2.61
N ASP A 237 -3.71 -11.79 -2.83
CA ASP A 237 -4.06 -13.19 -2.55
C ASP A 237 -4.25 -13.42 -1.05
N PHE A 238 -3.38 -12.84 -0.23
CA PHE A 238 -3.52 -12.90 1.23
C PHE A 238 -4.78 -12.16 1.70
N ALA A 239 -5.09 -10.98 1.16
CA ALA A 239 -6.29 -10.23 1.51
C ALA A 239 -7.58 -11.03 1.25
N ARG A 240 -7.70 -11.66 0.06
CA ARG A 240 -8.84 -12.53 -0.25
C ARG A 240 -8.93 -13.74 0.68
N ARG A 241 -7.78 -14.30 1.05
CA ARG A 241 -7.70 -15.40 2.01
C ARG A 241 -8.13 -14.95 3.40
N LEU A 242 -7.60 -13.83 3.88
CA LEU A 242 -7.96 -13.28 5.19
C LEU A 242 -9.46 -13.04 5.28
N GLN A 243 -10.07 -12.45 4.25
CA GLN A 243 -11.52 -12.28 4.21
C GLN A 243 -12.25 -13.61 4.34
N ARG A 244 -11.84 -14.63 3.57
CA ARG A 244 -12.53 -15.93 3.56
C ARG A 244 -12.39 -16.67 4.89
N GLU A 245 -11.17 -16.77 5.43
CA GLU A 245 -10.88 -17.55 6.64
C GLU A 245 -11.39 -16.85 7.92
N ALA A 246 -11.49 -15.52 7.89
CA ALA A 246 -11.98 -14.77 9.04
C ALA A 246 -13.50 -14.49 9.01
N SER A 247 -14.22 -14.83 7.94
CA SER A 247 -15.64 -14.48 7.76
C SER A 247 -16.58 -15.09 8.80
N ASP A 248 -16.23 -16.23 9.39
CA ASP A 248 -17.01 -16.88 10.46
C ASP A 248 -16.79 -16.21 11.82
N GLU A 249 -15.73 -15.46 11.98
CA GLU A 249 -15.32 -14.83 13.24
C GLU A 249 -15.52 -13.31 13.24
N VAL A 250 -15.40 -12.68 12.07
CA VAL A 250 -15.41 -11.23 11.90
C VAL A 250 -16.41 -10.86 10.81
N LYS A 251 -17.30 -9.90 11.10
CA LYS A 251 -18.20 -9.35 10.09
C LYS A 251 -17.41 -8.52 9.09
N PHE A 252 -17.49 -8.86 7.82
CA PHE A 252 -16.89 -8.05 6.75
C PHE A 252 -17.93 -7.19 6.04
N ARG A 253 -17.47 -6.09 5.46
CA ARG A 253 -18.26 -5.28 4.53
C ARG A 253 -18.52 -6.03 3.23
N THR A 254 -19.58 -5.67 2.50
CA THR A 254 -19.94 -6.28 1.22
C THR A 254 -18.77 -6.26 0.22
N THR A 255 -18.05 -5.13 0.14
CA THR A 255 -16.80 -5.01 -0.62
C THR A 255 -15.66 -4.90 0.40
N ALA A 256 -15.17 -6.05 0.86
CA ALA A 256 -14.17 -6.09 1.94
C ALA A 256 -12.76 -5.85 1.44
N HIS A 257 -12.36 -6.40 0.28
CA HIS A 257 -11.05 -6.16 -0.29
C HIS A 257 -11.07 -4.90 -1.17
N ARG A 258 -10.28 -3.92 -0.78
CA ARG A 258 -10.15 -2.60 -1.42
C ARG A 258 -8.67 -2.27 -1.63
N PHE A 259 -8.38 -1.19 -2.33
CA PHE A 259 -7.02 -0.74 -2.56
C PHE A 259 -6.93 0.77 -2.63
N ALA A 260 -5.80 1.32 -2.17
CA ALA A 260 -5.43 2.73 -2.26
C ALA A 260 -3.92 2.94 -1.99
N SER A 261 -3.45 4.18 -2.11
CA SER A 261 -2.05 4.54 -1.93
C SER A 261 -1.72 4.79 -0.45
N PHE A 262 -1.66 3.71 0.34
CA PHE A 262 -1.23 3.78 1.74
C PHE A 262 0.30 3.79 1.84
N ILE A 263 0.87 4.80 2.50
CA ILE A 263 2.33 4.90 2.69
C ILE A 263 2.85 3.71 3.49
N VAL A 264 2.13 3.26 4.51
CA VAL A 264 2.54 2.14 5.37
C VAL A 264 2.68 0.81 4.61
N LEU A 265 2.07 0.68 3.43
CA LEU A 265 2.14 -0.52 2.58
C LEU A 265 3.21 -0.42 1.47
N LYS A 266 4.01 0.64 1.42
CA LYS A 266 4.98 0.89 0.33
C LYS A 266 6.29 0.09 0.42
N ALA A 267 6.33 -1.01 1.18
CA ALA A 267 7.47 -1.93 1.14
C ALA A 267 7.52 -2.64 -0.22
N PRO A 268 8.56 -2.43 -1.05
CA PRO A 268 8.56 -3.00 -2.40
C PRO A 268 8.84 -4.51 -2.41
N ASP A 269 9.44 -5.03 -1.35
CA ASP A 269 9.96 -6.38 -1.20
C ASP A 269 9.24 -7.19 -0.10
N THR A 270 8.15 -6.67 0.46
CA THR A 270 7.40 -7.32 1.54
C THR A 270 5.90 -7.26 1.24
N PRO A 271 5.22 -8.40 1.01
CA PRO A 271 3.77 -8.42 0.86
C PRO A 271 3.08 -7.80 2.07
N SER A 272 2.24 -6.79 1.83
CA SER A 272 1.72 -5.92 2.87
C SER A 272 0.21 -5.71 2.72
N VAL A 273 -0.53 -5.82 3.82
CA VAL A 273 -1.96 -5.49 3.89
C VAL A 273 -2.24 -4.57 5.07
N LEU A 274 -3.25 -3.71 4.92
CA LEU A 274 -3.83 -2.98 6.02
C LEU A 274 -5.21 -3.60 6.32
N PHE A 275 -5.40 -4.01 7.55
CA PHE A 275 -6.61 -4.66 8.02
C PHE A 275 -7.38 -3.73 8.95
N GLU A 276 -8.42 -3.09 8.38
CA GLU A 276 -9.46 -2.39 9.15
C GLU A 276 -10.36 -3.44 9.78
N THR A 277 -10.27 -3.61 11.09
CA THR A 277 -10.96 -4.68 11.81
C THR A 277 -12.43 -4.37 12.10
N GLY A 278 -12.86 -3.14 11.88
CA GLY A 278 -14.18 -2.57 12.07
C GLY A 278 -14.07 -1.06 12.24
N PHE A 279 -15.17 -0.39 12.55
CA PHE A 279 -15.20 1.06 12.75
C PHE A 279 -15.40 1.40 14.21
N ILE A 280 -14.46 2.13 14.81
CA ILE A 280 -14.56 2.62 16.20
C ILE A 280 -15.73 3.62 16.39
N SER A 281 -16.23 4.20 15.29
CA SER A 281 -17.41 5.05 15.26
C SER A 281 -18.73 4.28 15.29
N ASN A 282 -18.72 2.95 15.05
CA ASN A 282 -19.90 2.10 15.13
C ASN A 282 -19.96 1.41 16.49
N LYS A 283 -21.12 1.45 17.14
CA LYS A 283 -21.30 0.94 18.50
C LYS A 283 -21.01 -0.56 18.60
N ASP A 284 -21.55 -1.35 17.68
CA ASP A 284 -21.40 -2.81 17.73
C ASP A 284 -19.95 -3.21 17.45
N ASP A 285 -19.31 -2.53 16.49
CA ASP A 285 -17.90 -2.79 16.14
C ASP A 285 -16.98 -2.44 17.32
N ILE A 286 -17.16 -1.28 18.00
CA ILE A 286 -16.29 -0.93 19.13
C ILE A 286 -16.51 -1.86 20.33
N GLU A 287 -17.77 -2.23 20.64
CA GLU A 287 -18.05 -3.20 21.70
C GLU A 287 -17.38 -4.57 21.40
N PHE A 288 -17.42 -5.00 20.13
CA PHE A 288 -16.73 -6.21 19.69
C PHE A 288 -15.21 -6.09 19.82
N LEU A 289 -14.60 -5.03 19.27
CA LEU A 289 -13.13 -4.85 19.21
C LEU A 289 -12.51 -4.59 20.58
N ALA A 290 -13.22 -3.91 21.48
CA ALA A 290 -12.79 -3.67 22.86
C ALA A 290 -12.87 -4.94 23.71
N SER A 291 -13.73 -5.91 23.35
CA SER A 291 -13.91 -7.13 24.11
C SER A 291 -12.77 -8.14 23.90
N SER A 292 -12.38 -8.83 25.00
CA SER A 292 -11.43 -9.95 24.92
C SER A 292 -11.91 -11.08 23.99
N ALA A 293 -13.23 -11.29 23.88
CA ALA A 293 -13.82 -12.28 22.98
C ALA A 293 -13.66 -11.88 21.50
N GLY A 294 -13.96 -10.62 21.16
CA GLY A 294 -13.81 -10.10 19.81
C GLY A 294 -12.35 -10.10 19.36
N GLN A 295 -11.42 -9.66 20.25
CA GLN A 295 -9.99 -9.69 19.95
C GLN A 295 -9.48 -11.11 19.65
N LYS A 296 -9.95 -12.12 20.39
CA LYS A 296 -9.63 -13.53 20.12
C LYS A 296 -10.20 -14.01 18.79
N LYS A 297 -11.40 -13.57 18.42
CA LYS A 297 -12.03 -13.90 17.12
C LYS A 297 -11.22 -13.31 15.97
N VAL A 298 -10.88 -12.03 16.05
CA VAL A 298 -10.00 -11.38 15.04
C VAL A 298 -8.67 -12.12 14.93
N ALA A 299 -8.04 -12.44 16.08
CA ALA A 299 -6.77 -13.15 16.10
C ALA A 299 -6.86 -14.54 15.47
N ARG A 300 -7.95 -15.27 15.72
CA ARG A 300 -8.19 -16.60 15.12
C ARG A 300 -8.31 -16.51 13.61
N GLY A 301 -9.11 -15.59 13.08
CA GLY A 301 -9.25 -15.42 11.63
C GLY A 301 -7.93 -15.09 10.95
N VAL A 302 -7.13 -14.19 11.54
CA VAL A 302 -5.77 -13.89 11.03
C VAL A 302 -4.87 -15.12 11.09
N ARG A 303 -4.91 -15.89 12.18
CA ARG A 303 -4.12 -17.13 12.33
C ARG A 303 -4.43 -18.12 11.24
N GLU A 304 -5.70 -18.38 10.96
CA GLU A 304 -6.13 -19.35 9.94
C GLU A 304 -5.70 -18.91 8.55
N ALA A 305 -5.86 -17.63 8.23
CA ALA A 305 -5.40 -17.06 6.98
C ALA A 305 -3.88 -17.19 6.79
N VAL A 306 -3.10 -16.88 7.82
CA VAL A 306 -1.63 -16.98 7.81
C VAL A 306 -1.18 -18.43 7.67
N GLN A 307 -1.80 -19.36 8.41
CA GLN A 307 -1.50 -20.78 8.34
C GLN A 307 -1.69 -21.34 6.93
N ILE A 308 -2.82 -21.04 6.29
CA ILE A 308 -3.12 -21.49 4.93
C ILE A 308 -2.21 -20.79 3.91
N HIS A 309 -1.94 -19.50 4.10
CA HIS A 309 -1.07 -18.74 3.20
C HIS A 309 0.31 -19.39 3.08
N PHE A 310 0.95 -19.68 4.21
CA PHE A 310 2.29 -20.25 4.19
C PHE A 310 2.32 -21.74 3.87
N ALA A 311 1.28 -22.52 4.21
CA ALA A 311 1.19 -23.92 3.82
C ALA A 311 1.16 -24.07 2.29
N ARG A 312 0.44 -23.22 1.57
CA ARG A 312 0.40 -23.23 0.10
C ARG A 312 1.73 -22.83 -0.52
N ARG A 313 2.35 -21.76 -0.04
CA ARG A 313 3.67 -21.31 -0.54
C ARG A 313 4.78 -22.33 -0.38
N ILE A 314 4.67 -23.24 0.62
CA ILE A 314 5.62 -24.35 0.78
C ILE A 314 5.29 -25.44 -0.23
N ALA A 315 4.02 -25.70 -0.54
CA ALA A 315 3.61 -26.74 -1.50
C ALA A 315 3.86 -26.34 -2.98
N GLU A 316 3.98 -25.03 -3.26
CA GLU A 316 4.24 -24.47 -4.59
C GLU A 316 5.74 -24.31 -4.92
N ARG A 317 6.64 -24.58 -3.95
CA ARG A 317 8.11 -24.57 -4.10
C ARG A 317 8.66 -25.96 -4.30
#